data_5cb6e37e54c4f6d8026172f8191a1ccf
#
_entry.id   5cb6e37e54c4f6d8026172f8191a1ccf
#
_cell.length_a   1.000
_cell.length_b   1.000
_cell.length_c   1.000
_cell.angle_alpha   90.00
_cell.angle_beta   90.00
_cell.angle_gamma   90.00
#
_symmetry.space_group_name_H-M   'P 1'
#
loop_
_entity.id
_entity.type
_entity.pdbx_description
1 polymer ?
#
loop_
_entity_poly.entity_id
_entity_poly.type
_entity_poly.pdbx_seq_one_letter_code
_entity_poly.pdbx_strand_id
1 'polypeptide(L)'
;MPSSVILDHDGGHDDLLALALLLAHPEKVRLIGCICTDADCFVDDAFSVTGKVMSLVHTRAKVPLFPIGVSSFRGVNPFPSLWRSHAKNMDDLPCLNLPEHVALWDKVKAENRKLVGEQLLADLVMNSPEKVTICVTGPLSNVAWCIEKYGSKFTDKVKECVIMGGAVDVGGNVFESTSDGTAEWNIYWDPPAAKVVLACPHMRSVLFSLDSTNHVPVTSSLVQRFGSQNECLLSQFAGSAWAMCTHYELIRPGDGYYAWDVLTAAYVLDHNLAEVEPIALEVETNKTKSEGRTFRSTQGGPCTYVAKHVKADMFYDMVLSSMRCC
;
A
#
# COMPACT_ATOMS: atom_id res chain seq x y z
N MET A 1 -9.86 2.56 21.82
CA MET A 1 -10.42 1.60 20.83
C MET A 1 -9.49 1.65 19.60
N PRO A 2 -9.26 0.53 18.90
CA PRO A 2 -8.47 0.52 17.69
C PRO A 2 -9.09 1.43 16.61
N SER A 3 -8.25 2.16 15.86
CA SER A 3 -8.70 3.04 14.78
C SER A 3 -9.20 2.23 13.58
N SER A 4 -10.30 2.67 12.94
CA SER A 4 -10.76 2.05 11.68
C SER A 4 -9.84 2.41 10.54
N VAL A 5 -9.35 1.38 9.81
CA VAL A 5 -8.43 1.51 8.68
C VAL A 5 -8.99 0.79 7.45
N ILE A 6 -8.80 1.37 6.28
CA ILE A 6 -9.00 0.71 4.97
C ILE A 6 -7.63 0.69 4.29
N LEU A 7 -7.26 -0.46 3.69
CA LEU A 7 -6.09 -0.59 2.84
C LEU A 7 -6.53 -0.58 1.38
N ASP A 8 -5.94 0.31 0.58
CA ASP A 8 -6.12 0.39 -0.88
C ASP A 8 -4.76 0.12 -1.52
N HIS A 9 -4.62 -1.02 -2.20
CA HIS A 9 -3.34 -1.55 -2.66
C HIS A 9 -3.43 -2.16 -4.06
N ASP A 10 -2.28 -2.45 -4.69
CA ASP A 10 -2.23 -3.05 -6.03
C ASP A 10 -1.45 -4.38 -6.11
N GLY A 11 -1.14 -4.97 -4.97
CA GLY A 11 -0.78 -6.37 -4.83
C GLY A 11 0.70 -6.70 -4.95
N GLY A 12 1.59 -5.73 -4.91
CA GLY A 12 3.03 -5.96 -4.81
C GLY A 12 3.42 -6.76 -3.55
N HIS A 13 4.65 -7.21 -3.48
CA HIS A 13 5.13 -7.99 -2.33
C HIS A 13 4.98 -7.21 -1.02
N ASP A 14 5.33 -5.94 -1.02
CA ASP A 14 5.28 -5.08 0.16
C ASP A 14 3.87 -4.58 0.48
N ASP A 15 2.96 -4.44 -0.50
CA ASP A 15 1.53 -4.24 -0.24
C ASP A 15 0.95 -5.33 0.66
N LEU A 16 1.23 -6.58 0.30
CA LEU A 16 0.70 -7.74 1.01
C LEU A 16 1.37 -7.94 2.37
N LEU A 17 2.60 -7.45 2.52
CA LEU A 17 3.28 -7.37 3.80
C LEU A 17 2.76 -6.20 4.65
N ALA A 18 2.37 -5.08 4.03
CA ALA A 18 1.67 -3.99 4.70
C ALA A 18 0.32 -4.46 5.26
N LEU A 19 -0.45 -5.24 4.47
CA LEU A 19 -1.66 -5.91 4.94
C LEU A 19 -1.38 -6.80 6.16
N ALA A 20 -0.37 -7.67 6.07
CA ALA A 20 0.00 -8.58 7.16
C ALA A 20 0.39 -7.81 8.43
N LEU A 21 1.15 -6.71 8.28
CA LEU A 21 1.56 -5.84 9.37
C LEU A 21 0.36 -5.19 10.07
N LEU A 22 -0.58 -4.62 9.31
CA LEU A 22 -1.79 -4.03 9.90
C LEU A 22 -2.63 -5.07 10.64
N LEU A 23 -2.78 -6.27 10.09
CA LEU A 23 -3.53 -7.37 10.70
C LEU A 23 -2.84 -7.93 11.96
N ALA A 24 -1.54 -7.80 12.08
CA ALA A 24 -0.78 -8.21 13.26
C ALA A 24 -1.03 -7.33 14.49
N HIS A 25 -1.69 -6.17 14.33
CA HIS A 25 -1.93 -5.19 15.40
C HIS A 25 -3.42 -4.86 15.63
N PRO A 26 -4.27 -5.87 15.93
CA PRO A 26 -5.70 -5.64 16.15
C PRO A 26 -6.01 -4.75 17.37
N GLU A 27 -5.05 -4.59 18.27
CA GLU A 27 -5.13 -3.68 19.42
C GLU A 27 -4.98 -2.20 19.04
N LYS A 28 -4.32 -1.91 17.93
CA LYS A 28 -4.08 -0.53 17.43
C LYS A 28 -5.05 -0.14 16.33
N VAL A 29 -5.29 -1.06 15.37
CA VAL A 29 -6.10 -0.81 14.20
C VAL A 29 -7.11 -1.93 13.96
N ARG A 30 -8.24 -1.57 13.40
CA ARG A 30 -9.24 -2.50 12.90
C ARG A 30 -9.36 -2.29 11.39
N LEU A 31 -8.90 -3.25 10.61
CA LEU A 31 -9.15 -3.25 9.17
C LEU A 31 -10.64 -3.47 8.93
N ILE A 32 -11.29 -2.50 8.28
CA ILE A 32 -12.72 -2.55 7.96
C ILE A 32 -13.00 -2.83 6.50
N GLY A 33 -11.97 -2.84 5.65
CA GLY A 33 -12.04 -3.20 4.24
C GLY A 33 -10.68 -3.14 3.55
N CYS A 34 -10.61 -3.76 2.41
CA CYS A 34 -9.44 -3.75 1.53
C CYS A 34 -9.87 -3.57 0.07
N ILE A 35 -9.11 -2.80 -0.69
CA ILE A 35 -9.36 -2.57 -2.12
C ILE A 35 -8.14 -3.09 -2.88
N CYS A 36 -8.36 -3.89 -3.92
CA CYS A 36 -7.31 -4.37 -4.83
C CYS A 36 -7.45 -3.67 -6.17
N THR A 37 -6.39 -3.00 -6.61
CA THR A 37 -6.32 -2.29 -7.90
C THR A 37 -5.47 -3.07 -8.90
N ASP A 38 -5.86 -3.11 -10.18
CA ASP A 38 -5.16 -3.81 -11.25
C ASP A 38 -4.00 -2.97 -11.80
N ALA A 39 -2.96 -2.74 -10.96
CA ALA A 39 -1.82 -1.90 -11.31
C ALA A 39 -0.49 -2.67 -11.27
N ASP A 40 0.27 -2.68 -10.16
CA ASP A 40 1.55 -3.41 -10.08
C ASP A 40 1.37 -4.89 -10.35
N CYS A 41 0.36 -5.53 -9.75
CA CYS A 41 0.06 -6.94 -9.98
C CYS A 41 -1.26 -7.15 -10.74
N PHE A 42 -1.41 -8.34 -11.34
CA PHE A 42 -2.70 -8.78 -11.83
C PHE A 42 -3.67 -8.91 -10.67
N VAL A 43 -4.79 -8.23 -10.79
CA VAL A 43 -5.75 -8.09 -9.67
C VAL A 43 -6.34 -9.42 -9.20
N ASP A 44 -6.45 -10.42 -10.06
CA ASP A 44 -6.99 -11.73 -9.67
C ASP A 44 -6.07 -12.44 -8.69
N ASP A 45 -4.76 -12.36 -8.90
CA ASP A 45 -3.77 -12.92 -8.01
C ASP A 45 -3.65 -12.08 -6.73
N ALA A 46 -3.59 -10.75 -6.84
CA ALA A 46 -3.59 -9.84 -5.68
C ALA A 46 -4.81 -10.06 -4.78
N PHE A 47 -6.00 -10.15 -5.34
CA PHE A 47 -7.24 -10.46 -4.64
C PHE A 47 -7.22 -11.81 -3.93
N SER A 48 -6.65 -12.85 -4.57
CA SER A 48 -6.50 -14.18 -3.99
C SER A 48 -5.57 -14.15 -2.77
N VAL A 49 -4.39 -13.55 -2.92
CA VAL A 49 -3.41 -13.46 -1.82
C VAL A 49 -3.97 -12.65 -0.65
N THR A 50 -4.60 -11.51 -0.92
CA THR A 50 -5.25 -10.68 0.10
C THR A 50 -6.23 -11.50 0.93
N GLY A 51 -7.08 -12.28 0.28
CA GLY A 51 -8.03 -13.15 0.96
C GLY A 51 -7.39 -14.29 1.75
N LYS A 52 -6.32 -14.88 1.25
CA LYS A 52 -5.57 -15.93 1.97
C LYS A 52 -4.82 -15.36 3.19
N VAL A 53 -4.18 -14.19 3.08
CA VAL A 53 -3.53 -13.51 4.22
C VAL A 53 -4.58 -13.16 5.30
N MET A 54 -5.72 -12.60 4.91
CA MET A 54 -6.84 -12.36 5.82
C MET A 54 -7.29 -13.65 6.51
N SER A 55 -7.42 -14.74 5.76
CA SER A 55 -7.86 -16.05 6.27
C SER A 55 -6.83 -16.66 7.22
N LEU A 56 -5.54 -16.53 6.94
CA LEU A 56 -4.45 -16.97 7.81
C LEU A 56 -4.56 -16.27 9.17
N VAL A 57 -4.60 -14.95 9.18
CA VAL A 57 -4.63 -14.18 10.44
C VAL A 57 -5.95 -14.40 11.18
N HIS A 58 -7.11 -14.47 10.48
CA HIS A 58 -8.37 -14.82 11.10
C HIS A 58 -8.31 -16.19 11.81
N THR A 59 -7.77 -17.20 11.14
CA THR A 59 -7.72 -18.57 11.67
C THR A 59 -6.81 -18.64 12.90
N ARG A 60 -5.70 -17.95 12.92
CA ARG A 60 -4.68 -17.99 13.97
C ARG A 60 -4.95 -17.02 15.12
N ALA A 61 -5.26 -15.77 14.82
CA ALA A 61 -5.38 -14.68 15.80
C ALA A 61 -6.83 -14.21 16.01
N LYS A 62 -7.82 -14.80 15.32
CA LYS A 62 -9.25 -14.44 15.41
C LYS A 62 -9.56 -13.00 15.05
N VAL A 63 -8.71 -12.35 14.25
CA VAL A 63 -9.00 -11.01 13.71
C VAL A 63 -10.26 -11.09 12.83
N PRO A 64 -11.21 -10.17 12.93
CA PRO A 64 -12.44 -10.21 12.13
C PRO A 64 -12.17 -10.22 10.63
N LEU A 65 -12.97 -10.95 9.86
CA LEU A 65 -12.99 -10.85 8.40
C LEU A 65 -13.56 -9.49 7.98
N PHE A 66 -13.09 -8.99 6.86
CA PHE A 66 -13.53 -7.71 6.28
C PHE A 66 -13.82 -7.88 4.79
N PRO A 67 -14.61 -6.99 4.15
CA PRO A 67 -14.87 -7.03 2.73
C PRO A 67 -13.63 -6.63 1.91
N ILE A 68 -13.44 -7.31 0.77
CA ILE A 68 -12.39 -7.03 -0.20
C ILE A 68 -13.06 -6.68 -1.52
N GLY A 69 -12.84 -5.46 -2.02
CA GLY A 69 -13.35 -4.98 -3.31
C GLY A 69 -12.28 -4.97 -4.38
N VAL A 70 -12.70 -5.05 -5.63
CA VAL A 70 -11.81 -4.94 -6.79
C VAL A 70 -12.10 -3.63 -7.50
N SER A 71 -11.07 -2.80 -7.69
CA SER A 71 -11.17 -1.53 -8.40
C SER A 71 -11.53 -1.74 -9.88
N SER A 72 -12.40 -0.87 -10.40
CA SER A 72 -12.73 -0.85 -11.83
C SER A 72 -11.74 -0.06 -12.67
N PHE A 73 -10.85 0.71 -12.05
CA PHE A 73 -9.87 1.56 -12.74
C PHE A 73 -8.76 0.74 -13.42
N ARG A 74 -8.23 1.30 -14.51
CA ARG A 74 -7.16 0.68 -15.31
C ARG A 74 -5.95 1.60 -15.52
N GLY A 75 -5.97 2.81 -14.98
CA GLY A 75 -4.91 3.81 -15.13
C GLY A 75 -4.70 4.29 -16.56
N VAL A 76 -3.78 5.23 -16.70
CA VAL A 76 -3.40 5.80 -18.01
C VAL A 76 -2.00 5.36 -18.46
N ASN A 77 -1.17 4.91 -17.52
CA ASN A 77 0.19 4.43 -17.77
C ASN A 77 0.39 3.07 -17.09
N PRO A 78 0.35 1.95 -17.82
CA PRO A 78 0.40 0.61 -17.24
C PRO A 78 1.79 0.29 -16.67
N PHE A 79 1.82 -0.49 -15.60
CA PHE A 79 3.05 -1.13 -15.12
C PHE A 79 3.61 -2.12 -16.16
N PRO A 80 4.92 -2.36 -16.16
CA PRO A 80 5.54 -3.36 -17.02
C PRO A 80 4.94 -4.74 -16.81
N SER A 81 4.49 -5.39 -17.87
CA SER A 81 3.80 -6.69 -17.80
C SER A 81 4.64 -7.78 -17.12
N LEU A 82 5.96 -7.67 -17.17
CA LEU A 82 6.89 -8.62 -16.53
C LEU A 82 6.75 -8.64 -14.99
N TRP A 83 6.39 -7.54 -14.38
CA TRP A 83 6.25 -7.44 -12.92
C TRP A 83 4.91 -7.97 -12.44
N ARG A 84 3.88 -7.82 -13.22
CA ARG A 84 2.49 -8.01 -12.81
C ARG A 84 2.13 -9.42 -12.33
N SER A 85 3.02 -10.39 -12.51
CA SER A 85 2.86 -11.76 -12.00
C SER A 85 3.38 -11.98 -10.58
N HIS A 86 3.90 -10.96 -9.89
CA HIS A 86 4.52 -11.13 -8.56
C HIS A 86 3.54 -11.67 -7.52
N ALA A 87 2.30 -11.18 -7.49
CA ALA A 87 1.28 -11.69 -6.58
C ALA A 87 1.03 -13.19 -6.77
N LYS A 88 1.14 -13.71 -8.01
CA LYS A 88 0.99 -15.14 -8.29
C LYS A 88 2.02 -16.00 -7.54
N ASN A 89 3.26 -15.53 -7.48
CA ASN A 89 4.32 -16.24 -6.76
C ASN A 89 4.03 -16.32 -5.26
N MET A 90 3.44 -15.26 -4.70
CA MET A 90 3.02 -15.25 -3.30
C MET A 90 1.77 -16.09 -3.07
N ASP A 91 0.83 -16.12 -4.03
CA ASP A 91 -0.39 -16.93 -3.93
C ASP A 91 -0.09 -18.44 -3.80
N ASP A 92 1.02 -18.88 -4.37
CA ASP A 92 1.48 -20.27 -4.33
C ASP A 92 2.30 -20.62 -3.06
N LEU A 93 2.57 -19.67 -2.15
CA LEU A 93 3.35 -19.93 -0.94
C LEU A 93 2.67 -20.97 -0.03
N PRO A 94 3.40 -22.01 0.45
CA PRO A 94 2.82 -23.06 1.28
C PRO A 94 2.12 -22.55 2.54
N CYS A 95 2.64 -21.53 3.21
CA CYS A 95 2.06 -20.96 4.43
C CYS A 95 0.67 -20.34 4.22
N LEU A 96 0.34 -19.89 2.98
CA LEU A 96 -0.99 -19.37 2.62
C LEU A 96 -1.94 -20.48 2.15
N ASN A 97 -1.43 -21.66 1.77
CA ASN A 97 -2.18 -22.73 1.15
C ASN A 97 -2.48 -23.89 2.11
N LEU A 98 -2.48 -23.65 3.41
CA LEU A 98 -3.00 -24.63 4.37
C LEU A 98 -4.51 -24.82 4.18
N PRO A 99 -5.02 -26.08 4.29
CA PRO A 99 -6.43 -26.39 3.97
C PRO A 99 -7.45 -25.50 4.68
N GLU A 100 -7.19 -25.14 5.94
CA GLU A 100 -8.09 -24.28 6.73
C GLU A 100 -8.14 -22.85 6.22
N HIS A 101 -7.03 -22.30 5.70
CA HIS A 101 -6.99 -20.93 5.15
C HIS A 101 -7.72 -20.86 3.80
N VAL A 102 -7.42 -21.83 2.92
CA VAL A 102 -8.07 -21.93 1.61
C VAL A 102 -9.57 -22.16 1.75
N ALA A 103 -9.98 -23.09 2.62
CA ALA A 103 -11.41 -23.39 2.85
C ALA A 103 -12.20 -22.19 3.40
N LEU A 104 -11.54 -21.34 4.21
CA LEU A 104 -12.17 -20.11 4.71
C LEU A 104 -12.31 -19.08 3.59
N TRP A 105 -11.24 -18.87 2.82
CA TRP A 105 -11.26 -17.94 1.68
C TRP A 105 -12.32 -18.34 0.64
N ASP A 106 -12.41 -19.60 0.27
CA ASP A 106 -13.37 -20.11 -0.71
C ASP A 106 -14.83 -19.85 -0.30
N LYS A 107 -15.13 -19.82 0.99
CA LYS A 107 -16.48 -19.51 1.49
C LYS A 107 -16.89 -18.07 1.25
N VAL A 108 -15.96 -17.11 1.27
CA VAL A 108 -16.27 -15.67 1.19
C VAL A 108 -15.84 -15.03 -0.12
N LYS A 109 -14.98 -15.70 -0.90
CA LYS A 109 -14.40 -15.20 -2.15
C LYS A 109 -15.44 -14.72 -3.16
N ALA A 110 -16.49 -15.51 -3.39
CA ALA A 110 -17.49 -15.22 -4.41
C ALA A 110 -18.30 -13.94 -4.11
N GLU A 111 -18.58 -13.65 -2.86
CA GLU A 111 -19.29 -12.43 -2.45
C GLU A 111 -18.36 -11.22 -2.51
N ASN A 112 -17.13 -11.35 -2.05
CA ASN A 112 -16.12 -10.30 -2.15
C ASN A 112 -15.85 -9.90 -3.60
N ARG A 113 -15.81 -10.86 -4.53
CA ARG A 113 -15.55 -10.60 -5.96
C ARG A 113 -16.61 -9.72 -6.64
N LYS A 114 -17.80 -9.60 -6.06
CA LYS A 114 -18.88 -8.74 -6.55
C LYS A 114 -18.74 -7.29 -6.13
N LEU A 115 -17.87 -6.99 -5.17
CA LEU A 115 -17.71 -5.66 -4.60
C LEU A 115 -16.80 -4.81 -5.51
N VAL A 116 -17.33 -3.69 -5.97
CA VAL A 116 -16.58 -2.70 -6.75
C VAL A 116 -15.76 -1.85 -5.79
N GLY A 117 -14.44 -1.81 -5.97
CA GLY A 117 -13.49 -1.27 -5.00
C GLY A 117 -13.74 0.17 -4.59
N GLU A 118 -13.85 1.08 -5.55
CA GLU A 118 -14.09 2.51 -5.29
C GLU A 118 -15.45 2.76 -4.62
N GLN A 119 -16.48 1.96 -4.95
CA GLN A 119 -17.76 2.09 -4.28
C GLN A 119 -17.69 1.51 -2.86
N LEU A 120 -16.99 0.40 -2.66
CA LEU A 120 -16.76 -0.17 -1.32
C LEU A 120 -16.01 0.82 -0.44
N LEU A 121 -14.97 1.47 -0.95
CA LEU A 121 -14.22 2.50 -0.23
C LEU A 121 -15.16 3.62 0.24
N ALA A 122 -15.97 4.17 -0.67
CA ALA A 122 -16.93 5.22 -0.35
C ALA A 122 -17.94 4.79 0.72
N ASP A 123 -18.52 3.60 0.56
CA ASP A 123 -19.55 3.08 1.48
C ASP A 123 -18.97 2.84 2.89
N LEU A 124 -17.77 2.28 2.99
CA LEU A 124 -17.11 2.05 4.27
C LEU A 124 -16.78 3.35 5.00
N VAL A 125 -16.26 4.35 4.28
CA VAL A 125 -15.93 5.66 4.86
C VAL A 125 -17.19 6.40 5.29
N MET A 126 -18.16 6.54 4.39
CA MET A 126 -19.35 7.37 4.65
C MET A 126 -20.29 6.78 5.71
N ASN A 127 -20.38 5.44 5.80
CA ASN A 127 -21.21 4.77 6.80
C ASN A 127 -20.48 4.47 8.12
N SER A 128 -19.20 4.79 8.22
CA SER A 128 -18.45 4.61 9.45
C SER A 128 -18.97 5.53 10.56
N PRO A 129 -19.15 5.02 11.80
CA PRO A 129 -19.52 5.85 12.95
C PRO A 129 -18.38 6.78 13.40
N GLU A 130 -17.16 6.51 13.01
CA GLU A 130 -15.95 7.27 13.33
C GLU A 130 -15.18 7.66 12.06
N LYS A 131 -14.24 8.60 12.15
CA LYS A 131 -13.37 8.94 11.04
C LYS A 131 -12.43 7.78 10.73
N VAL A 132 -12.22 7.53 9.45
CA VAL A 132 -11.46 6.39 8.92
C VAL A 132 -10.09 6.84 8.45
N THR A 133 -9.04 6.10 8.77
CA THR A 133 -7.74 6.22 8.11
C THR A 133 -7.74 5.38 6.83
N ILE A 134 -7.35 5.97 5.71
CA ILE A 134 -7.13 5.26 4.45
C ILE A 134 -5.62 5.11 4.27
N CYS A 135 -5.14 3.88 4.23
CA CYS A 135 -3.76 3.56 3.87
C CYS A 135 -3.76 3.19 2.38
N VAL A 136 -3.10 4.00 1.55
CA VAL A 136 -3.03 3.77 0.09
C VAL A 136 -1.60 3.42 -0.26
N THR A 137 -1.40 2.22 -0.77
CA THR A 137 -0.11 1.71 -1.19
C THR A 137 -0.05 1.46 -2.70
N GLY A 138 -1.18 1.55 -3.38
CA GLY A 138 -1.31 1.58 -4.83
C GLY A 138 -1.68 2.96 -5.38
N PRO A 139 -2.13 3.04 -6.65
CA PRO A 139 -2.56 4.27 -7.30
C PRO A 139 -3.76 4.94 -6.62
N LEU A 140 -3.87 6.26 -6.77
CA LEU A 140 -4.82 7.11 -6.05
C LEU A 140 -6.22 7.20 -6.67
N SER A 141 -6.51 6.44 -7.73
CA SER A 141 -7.74 6.55 -8.52
C SER A 141 -9.02 6.31 -7.72
N ASN A 142 -9.01 5.35 -6.77
CA ASN A 142 -10.18 5.06 -5.94
C ASN A 142 -10.51 6.24 -5.01
N VAL A 143 -9.49 6.82 -4.39
CA VAL A 143 -9.63 7.98 -3.49
C VAL A 143 -10.04 9.22 -4.27
N ALA A 144 -9.43 9.47 -5.43
CA ALA A 144 -9.79 10.58 -6.31
C ALA A 144 -11.25 10.51 -6.73
N TRP A 145 -11.72 9.34 -7.16
CA TRP A 145 -13.12 9.14 -7.51
C TRP A 145 -14.08 9.43 -6.34
N CYS A 146 -13.71 9.01 -5.13
CA CYS A 146 -14.52 9.31 -3.95
C CYS A 146 -14.60 10.83 -3.68
N ILE A 147 -13.47 11.54 -3.81
CA ILE A 147 -13.39 13.00 -3.63
C ILE A 147 -14.25 13.69 -4.67
N GLU A 148 -14.11 13.34 -5.95
CA GLU A 148 -14.85 13.97 -7.05
C GLU A 148 -16.35 13.72 -6.96
N LYS A 149 -16.74 12.50 -6.58
CA LYS A 149 -18.16 12.11 -6.55
C LYS A 149 -18.89 12.62 -5.31
N TYR A 150 -18.24 12.62 -4.16
CA TYR A 150 -18.92 12.87 -2.88
C TYR A 150 -18.45 14.14 -2.15
N GLY A 151 -17.31 14.71 -2.55
CA GLY A 151 -16.78 15.95 -1.97
C GLY A 151 -16.60 15.86 -0.46
N SER A 152 -17.06 16.88 0.26
CA SER A 152 -16.95 16.97 1.72
C SER A 152 -17.67 15.82 2.46
N LYS A 153 -18.71 15.23 1.89
CA LYS A 153 -19.38 14.07 2.50
C LYS A 153 -18.44 12.90 2.72
N PHE A 154 -17.44 12.76 1.84
CA PHE A 154 -16.39 11.75 1.97
C PHE A 154 -15.21 12.29 2.80
N THR A 155 -14.65 13.44 2.42
CA THR A 155 -13.41 13.95 3.03
C THR A 155 -13.57 14.28 4.51
N ASP A 156 -14.73 14.74 4.97
CA ASP A 156 -15.01 15.03 6.39
C ASP A 156 -15.02 13.75 7.27
N LYS A 157 -15.22 12.60 6.66
CA LYS A 157 -15.20 11.28 7.31
C LYS A 157 -13.82 10.62 7.31
N VAL A 158 -12.88 11.14 6.51
CA VAL A 158 -11.49 10.68 6.53
C VAL A 158 -10.76 11.34 7.69
N LYS A 159 -10.08 10.53 8.50
CA LYS A 159 -9.18 10.98 9.56
C LYS A 159 -7.88 11.50 8.95
N GLU A 160 -7.30 10.65 8.12
CA GLU A 160 -6.13 10.91 7.30
C GLU A 160 -6.05 9.91 6.15
N CYS A 161 -5.43 10.30 5.06
CA CYS A 161 -5.06 9.46 3.93
C CYS A 161 -3.54 9.32 3.94
N VAL A 162 -3.02 8.14 4.32
CA VAL A 162 -1.58 7.86 4.37
C VAL A 162 -1.21 7.13 3.08
N ILE A 163 -0.34 7.72 2.29
CA ILE A 163 -0.12 7.39 0.88
C ILE A 163 1.35 7.01 0.68
N MET A 164 1.60 5.87 0.04
CA MET A 164 2.88 5.59 -0.61
C MET A 164 2.83 6.12 -2.03
N GLY A 165 3.81 6.94 -2.41
CA GLY A 165 3.93 7.42 -3.78
C GLY A 165 4.73 8.69 -3.94
N GLY A 166 5.13 8.97 -5.18
CA GLY A 166 5.81 10.18 -5.56
C GLY A 166 7.32 10.23 -5.21
N ALA A 167 7.97 11.21 -5.82
CA ALA A 167 9.37 11.55 -5.58
C ALA A 167 9.48 13.08 -5.63
N VAL A 168 9.80 13.71 -4.49
CA VAL A 168 9.71 15.17 -4.36
C VAL A 168 11.08 15.83 -4.55
N ASP A 169 12.05 15.46 -3.70
CA ASP A 169 13.40 16.03 -3.69
C ASP A 169 14.46 14.99 -4.16
N VAL A 170 14.02 13.79 -4.59
CA VAL A 170 14.86 12.70 -5.10
C VAL A 170 14.42 12.29 -6.52
N GLY A 171 15.19 11.47 -7.18
CA GLY A 171 14.79 10.85 -8.45
C GLY A 171 13.62 9.88 -8.26
N GLY A 172 12.84 9.70 -9.32
CA GLY A 172 11.77 8.70 -9.38
C GLY A 172 12.29 7.29 -9.68
N ASN A 173 11.36 6.36 -9.90
CA ASN A 173 11.66 4.97 -10.22
C ASN A 173 11.03 4.49 -11.55
N VAL A 174 10.42 5.39 -12.31
CA VAL A 174 9.89 5.10 -13.65
C VAL A 174 10.97 5.32 -14.68
N PHE A 175 11.56 4.24 -15.20
CA PHE A 175 12.66 4.28 -16.18
C PHE A 175 12.24 3.80 -17.57
N GLU A 176 10.99 4.00 -17.94
CA GLU A 176 10.50 3.71 -19.28
C GLU A 176 11.15 4.65 -20.32
N SER A 177 11.27 4.20 -21.57
CA SER A 177 11.89 4.99 -22.64
C SER A 177 11.21 6.34 -22.89
N THR A 178 9.97 6.48 -22.45
CA THR A 178 9.12 7.68 -22.54
C THR A 178 9.22 8.58 -21.31
N SER A 179 9.89 8.14 -20.23
CA SER A 179 10.06 8.87 -18.98
C SER A 179 11.46 9.46 -18.83
N ASP A 180 11.59 10.52 -18.05
CA ASP A 180 12.88 11.12 -17.68
C ASP A 180 13.39 10.63 -16.30
N GLY A 181 12.72 9.66 -15.67
CA GLY A 181 13.11 9.10 -14.38
C GLY A 181 12.70 9.97 -13.18
N THR A 182 11.83 10.95 -13.35
CA THR A 182 11.39 11.84 -12.24
C THR A 182 10.09 11.42 -11.59
N ALA A 183 9.34 10.50 -12.20
CA ALA A 183 8.08 10.00 -11.69
C ALA A 183 8.28 8.75 -10.83
N GLU A 184 7.33 8.54 -9.90
CA GLU A 184 7.17 7.31 -9.14
C GLU A 184 5.92 6.56 -9.65
N TRP A 185 5.93 5.21 -9.59
CA TRP A 185 4.98 4.36 -10.29
C TRP A 185 3.52 4.57 -9.88
N ASN A 186 3.19 4.69 -8.60
CA ASN A 186 1.80 4.89 -8.14
C ASN A 186 1.21 6.20 -8.65
N ILE A 187 2.04 7.26 -8.68
CA ILE A 187 1.64 8.56 -9.23
C ILE A 187 1.60 8.52 -10.76
N TYR A 188 2.59 7.86 -11.38
CA TYR A 188 2.67 7.74 -12.84
C TYR A 188 1.53 6.93 -13.45
N TRP A 189 1.01 5.95 -12.74
CA TRP A 189 -0.09 5.12 -13.23
C TRP A 189 -1.36 5.93 -13.52
N ASP A 190 -1.67 6.93 -12.66
CA ASP A 190 -2.82 7.84 -12.84
C ASP A 190 -2.50 9.26 -12.30
N PRO A 191 -1.69 10.06 -13.03
CA PRO A 191 -1.30 11.38 -12.58
C PRO A 191 -2.47 12.35 -12.34
N PRO A 192 -3.57 12.33 -13.15
CA PRO A 192 -4.75 13.13 -12.85
C PRO A 192 -5.38 12.81 -11.49
N ALA A 193 -5.54 11.53 -11.16
CA ALA A 193 -6.07 11.12 -9.87
C ALA A 193 -5.16 11.54 -8.71
N ALA A 194 -3.86 11.37 -8.87
CA ALA A 194 -2.87 11.81 -7.89
C ALA A 194 -2.96 13.31 -7.63
N LYS A 195 -3.10 14.11 -8.69
CA LYS A 195 -3.29 15.56 -8.58
C LYS A 195 -4.54 15.92 -7.76
N VAL A 196 -5.66 15.25 -8.00
CA VAL A 196 -6.91 15.47 -7.24
C VAL A 196 -6.71 15.21 -5.76
N VAL A 197 -6.06 14.11 -5.40
CA VAL A 197 -5.87 13.70 -4.00
C VAL A 197 -4.89 14.62 -3.27
N LEU A 198 -3.72 14.89 -3.86
CA LEU A 198 -2.67 15.71 -3.24
C LEU A 198 -3.07 17.20 -3.14
N ALA A 199 -3.94 17.67 -4.04
CA ALA A 199 -4.47 19.03 -4.00
C ALA A 199 -5.75 19.18 -3.16
N CYS A 200 -6.24 18.13 -2.49
CA CYS A 200 -7.48 18.18 -1.72
C CYS A 200 -7.29 18.96 -0.40
N PRO A 201 -7.90 20.16 -0.23
CA PRO A 201 -7.65 21.00 0.95
C PRO A 201 -8.38 20.51 2.21
N HIS A 202 -9.37 19.63 2.05
CA HIS A 202 -10.27 19.21 3.14
C HIS A 202 -9.93 17.80 3.68
N MET A 203 -8.84 17.22 3.22
CA MET A 203 -8.38 15.91 3.65
C MET A 203 -6.91 16.00 4.09
N ARG A 204 -6.61 15.49 5.31
CA ARG A 204 -5.23 15.35 5.74
C ARG A 204 -4.57 14.23 4.93
N SER A 205 -3.73 14.57 3.97
CA SER A 205 -2.92 13.63 3.21
C SER A 205 -1.50 13.59 3.79
N VAL A 206 -0.98 12.38 4.06
CA VAL A 206 0.41 12.12 4.49
C VAL A 206 1.07 11.29 3.42
N LEU A 207 2.16 11.78 2.84
CA LEU A 207 2.84 11.18 1.69
C LEU A 207 4.18 10.57 2.11
N PHE A 208 4.33 9.28 1.92
CA PHE A 208 5.57 8.53 1.99
C PHE A 208 6.14 8.40 0.58
N SER A 209 6.84 9.43 0.14
CA SER A 209 7.51 9.46 -1.16
C SER A 209 8.84 8.69 -1.12
N LEU A 210 9.47 8.49 -2.27
CA LEU A 210 10.79 7.87 -2.34
C LEU A 210 11.84 8.61 -1.49
N ASP A 211 11.60 9.90 -1.18
CA ASP A 211 12.43 10.66 -0.22
C ASP A 211 12.54 9.99 1.15
N SER A 212 11.48 9.33 1.60
CA SER A 212 11.42 8.65 2.89
C SER A 212 11.60 7.14 2.77
N THR A 213 10.97 6.52 1.79
CA THR A 213 10.94 5.06 1.65
C THR A 213 12.28 4.47 1.23
N ASN A 214 13.13 5.23 0.55
CA ASN A 214 14.51 4.82 0.21
C ASN A 214 15.42 4.64 1.45
N HIS A 215 14.96 4.98 2.64
CA HIS A 215 15.69 4.73 3.89
C HIS A 215 15.45 3.34 4.50
N VAL A 216 14.56 2.53 3.92
CA VAL A 216 14.22 1.19 4.43
C VAL A 216 14.44 0.10 3.38
N PRO A 217 15.69 -0.13 2.92
CA PRO A 217 15.99 -1.17 1.93
C PRO A 217 15.70 -2.58 2.48
N VAL A 218 15.23 -3.46 1.58
CA VAL A 218 15.10 -4.90 1.86
C VAL A 218 16.45 -5.57 1.63
N THR A 219 17.11 -5.95 2.70
CA THR A 219 18.46 -6.53 2.67
C THR A 219 18.44 -8.03 2.93
N SER A 220 19.47 -8.74 2.48
CA SER A 220 19.66 -10.16 2.83
C SER A 220 19.70 -10.38 4.35
N SER A 221 20.23 -9.42 5.11
CA SER A 221 20.24 -9.48 6.58
C SER A 221 18.83 -9.45 7.15
N LEU A 222 17.92 -8.62 6.61
CA LEU A 222 16.51 -8.61 7.01
C LEU A 222 15.86 -9.98 6.75
N VAL A 223 16.05 -10.54 5.56
CA VAL A 223 15.52 -11.87 5.20
C VAL A 223 16.03 -12.96 6.15
N GLN A 224 17.33 -12.96 6.47
CA GLN A 224 17.94 -13.92 7.41
C GLN A 224 17.34 -13.80 8.82
N ARG A 225 16.99 -12.59 9.28
CA ARG A 225 16.34 -12.37 10.58
C ARG A 225 14.95 -13.04 10.64
N PHE A 226 14.19 -13.09 9.54
CA PHE A 226 12.94 -13.85 9.46
C PHE A 226 13.17 -15.36 9.56
N GLY A 227 14.28 -15.88 9.05
CA GLY A 227 14.64 -17.29 9.17
C GLY A 227 14.77 -17.78 10.61
N SER A 228 15.12 -16.90 11.56
CA SER A 228 15.20 -17.24 12.99
C SER A 228 13.84 -17.34 13.70
N GLN A 229 12.75 -17.01 13.03
CA GLN A 229 11.38 -17.06 13.57
C GLN A 229 10.42 -17.81 12.64
N ASN A 230 10.90 -18.84 11.98
CA ASN A 230 10.17 -19.63 10.97
C ASN A 230 9.04 -20.51 11.54
N GLU A 231 8.86 -20.58 12.84
CA GLU A 231 7.75 -21.27 13.49
C GLU A 231 6.42 -20.51 13.32
N CYS A 232 6.47 -19.20 13.05
CA CYS A 232 5.29 -18.33 12.85
C CYS A 232 4.95 -18.26 11.36
N LEU A 233 3.71 -18.59 10.98
CA LEU A 233 3.28 -18.57 9.56
C LEU A 233 3.41 -17.19 8.93
N LEU A 234 3.12 -16.14 9.70
CA LEU A 234 3.28 -14.76 9.20
C LEU A 234 4.76 -14.43 8.94
N SER A 235 5.67 -14.93 9.78
CA SER A 235 7.12 -14.79 9.52
C SER A 235 7.58 -15.62 8.32
N GLN A 236 7.01 -16.80 8.12
CA GLN A 236 7.28 -17.59 6.90
C GLN A 236 6.80 -16.85 5.65
N PHE A 237 5.60 -16.27 5.69
CA PHE A 237 5.08 -15.45 4.61
C PHE A 237 5.98 -14.25 4.34
N ALA A 238 6.29 -13.45 5.37
CA ALA A 238 7.11 -12.24 5.23
C ALA A 238 8.53 -12.55 4.75
N GLY A 239 9.17 -13.57 5.35
CA GLY A 239 10.51 -13.98 4.95
C GLY A 239 10.57 -14.49 3.51
N SER A 240 9.56 -15.23 3.05
CA SER A 240 9.47 -15.72 1.67
C SER A 240 9.22 -14.58 0.68
N ALA A 241 8.30 -13.66 0.98
CA ALA A 241 8.02 -12.49 0.16
C ALA A 241 9.27 -11.60 0.00
N TRP A 242 9.95 -11.28 1.11
CA TRP A 242 11.20 -10.51 1.07
C TRP A 242 12.33 -11.25 0.35
N ALA A 243 12.43 -12.58 0.50
CA ALA A 243 13.44 -13.36 -0.24
C ALA A 243 13.24 -13.28 -1.75
N MET A 244 12.00 -13.26 -2.23
CA MET A 244 11.72 -13.04 -3.65
C MET A 244 12.16 -11.65 -4.12
N CYS A 245 12.02 -10.62 -3.29
CA CYS A 245 12.43 -9.25 -3.62
C CYS A 245 13.94 -9.08 -3.73
N THR A 246 14.75 -9.82 -2.97
CA THR A 246 16.22 -9.71 -3.06
C THR A 246 16.78 -10.15 -4.41
N HIS A 247 16.02 -10.89 -5.22
CA HIS A 247 16.42 -11.25 -6.58
C HIS A 247 16.34 -10.09 -7.57
N TYR A 248 15.65 -8.99 -7.25
CA TYR A 248 15.58 -7.81 -8.11
C TYR A 248 16.95 -7.19 -8.37
N GLU A 249 17.84 -7.18 -7.38
CA GLU A 249 19.21 -6.69 -7.54
C GLU A 249 20.02 -7.50 -8.58
N LEU A 250 19.67 -8.79 -8.78
CA LEU A 250 20.27 -9.62 -9.82
C LEU A 250 19.78 -9.24 -11.23
N ILE A 251 18.55 -8.73 -11.32
CA ILE A 251 17.94 -8.33 -12.59
C ILE A 251 18.27 -6.87 -12.93
N ARG A 252 18.37 -6.01 -11.92
CA ARG A 252 18.70 -4.58 -12.00
C ARG A 252 19.75 -4.23 -10.94
N PRO A 253 21.05 -4.43 -11.21
CA PRO A 253 22.09 -4.08 -10.27
C PRO A 253 22.05 -2.59 -9.91
N GLY A 254 21.96 -2.27 -8.63
CA GLY A 254 21.87 -0.91 -8.10
C GLY A 254 20.46 -0.41 -7.82
N ASP A 255 19.41 -1.11 -8.25
CA ASP A 255 18.00 -0.80 -8.00
C ASP A 255 17.45 -1.68 -6.87
N GLY A 256 17.99 -1.58 -5.67
CA GLY A 256 17.51 -2.38 -4.52
C GLY A 256 15.99 -2.31 -4.33
N TYR A 257 15.41 -3.35 -3.73
CA TYR A 257 14.01 -3.33 -3.30
C TYR A 257 13.90 -2.68 -1.93
N TYR A 258 12.87 -1.90 -1.72
CA TYR A 258 12.64 -1.18 -0.46
C TYR A 258 11.28 -1.60 0.12
N ALA A 259 11.10 -1.40 1.41
CA ALA A 259 9.84 -1.69 2.09
C ALA A 259 8.89 -0.47 2.02
N TRP A 260 8.60 0.00 0.80
CA TRP A 260 7.85 1.24 0.55
C TRP A 260 6.51 1.25 1.27
N ASP A 261 5.66 0.26 1.02
CA ASP A 261 4.30 0.14 1.51
C ASP A 261 4.25 -0.27 2.97
N VAL A 262 5.18 -1.15 3.36
CA VAL A 262 5.28 -1.59 4.77
C VAL A 262 5.64 -0.42 5.69
N LEU A 263 6.51 0.52 5.24
CA LEU A 263 6.80 1.73 6.00
C LEU A 263 5.56 2.61 6.13
N THR A 264 4.80 2.75 5.05
CA THR A 264 3.55 3.53 5.02
C THR A 264 2.52 2.95 5.99
N ALA A 265 2.33 1.62 5.98
CA ALA A 265 1.46 0.93 6.93
C ALA A 265 1.98 0.99 8.37
N ALA A 266 3.30 0.90 8.58
CA ALA A 266 3.91 1.03 9.90
C ALA A 266 3.65 2.40 10.53
N TYR A 267 3.66 3.48 9.72
CA TYR A 267 3.31 4.81 10.20
C TYR A 267 1.85 4.91 10.66
N VAL A 268 0.92 4.21 10.02
CA VAL A 268 -0.48 4.12 10.50
C VAL A 268 -0.55 3.51 11.91
N LEU A 269 0.35 2.59 12.24
CA LEU A 269 0.45 1.97 13.57
C LEU A 269 1.16 2.83 14.60
N ASP A 270 2.16 3.62 14.18
CA ASP A 270 2.92 4.51 15.05
C ASP A 270 3.46 5.73 14.29
N HIS A 271 2.83 6.87 14.50
CA HIS A 271 3.22 8.15 13.88
C HIS A 271 4.61 8.65 14.31
N ASN A 272 5.21 8.07 15.36
CA ASN A 272 6.57 8.43 15.77
C ASN A 272 7.66 7.86 14.83
N LEU A 273 7.31 7.01 13.88
CA LEU A 273 8.26 6.42 12.92
C LEU A 273 8.86 7.42 11.95
N ALA A 274 8.13 8.49 11.64
CA ALA A 274 8.62 9.52 10.73
C ALA A 274 8.16 10.91 11.16
N GLU A 275 8.99 11.91 10.90
CA GLU A 275 8.58 13.31 10.93
C GLU A 275 7.92 13.68 9.60
N VAL A 276 6.87 14.51 9.66
CA VAL A 276 6.15 14.96 8.45
C VAL A 276 6.14 16.47 8.35
N GLU A 277 6.38 17.00 7.16
CA GLU A 277 6.40 18.42 6.86
C GLU A 277 5.27 18.81 5.91
N PRO A 278 4.53 19.91 6.16
CA PRO A 278 3.52 20.39 5.22
C PRO A 278 4.19 21.02 4.01
N ILE A 279 3.95 20.45 2.83
CA ILE A 279 4.50 20.91 1.55
C ILE A 279 3.35 21.02 0.54
N ALA A 280 3.24 22.16 -0.13
CA ALA A 280 2.35 22.30 -1.28
C ALA A 280 2.99 21.55 -2.46
N LEU A 281 2.28 20.55 -3.00
CA LEU A 281 2.74 19.71 -4.09
C LEU A 281 1.91 19.87 -5.34
N GLU A 282 2.56 19.69 -6.47
CA GLU A 282 1.94 19.57 -7.79
C GLU A 282 2.33 18.25 -8.45
N VAL A 283 1.48 17.78 -9.35
CA VAL A 283 1.71 16.59 -10.17
C VAL A 283 1.69 17.00 -11.64
N GLU A 284 2.73 16.64 -12.40
CA GLU A 284 2.76 16.83 -13.84
C GLU A 284 1.79 15.86 -14.53
N THR A 285 0.76 16.40 -15.14
CA THR A 285 -0.30 15.61 -15.79
C THR A 285 -0.25 15.67 -17.32
N ASN A 286 0.61 16.52 -17.89
CA ASN A 286 0.79 16.59 -19.32
C ASN A 286 1.58 15.38 -19.82
N LYS A 287 1.26 14.93 -21.04
CA LYS A 287 1.94 13.83 -21.74
C LYS A 287 3.35 14.25 -22.20
N THR A 288 4.23 14.46 -21.24
CA THR A 288 5.65 14.78 -21.44
C THR A 288 6.51 13.66 -20.86
N LYS A 289 7.84 13.77 -20.97
CA LYS A 289 8.75 12.81 -20.34
C LYS A 289 8.68 12.84 -18.80
N SER A 290 8.23 13.96 -18.23
CA SER A 290 8.08 14.16 -16.79
C SER A 290 6.67 13.86 -16.30
N GLU A 291 5.79 13.23 -17.11
CA GLU A 291 4.44 12.86 -16.67
C GLU A 291 4.50 12.04 -15.38
N GLY A 292 3.65 12.36 -14.41
CA GLY A 292 3.65 11.72 -13.09
C GLY A 292 4.68 12.28 -12.10
N ARG A 293 5.54 13.22 -12.50
CA ARG A 293 6.46 13.88 -11.58
C ARG A 293 5.70 14.60 -10.48
N THR A 294 6.11 14.40 -9.24
CA THR A 294 5.62 15.13 -8.06
C THR A 294 6.66 16.16 -7.65
N PHE A 295 6.26 17.42 -7.51
CA PHE A 295 7.20 18.51 -7.22
C PHE A 295 6.57 19.60 -6.34
N ARG A 296 7.42 20.40 -5.69
CA ARG A 296 6.99 21.52 -4.84
C ARG A 296 6.31 22.60 -5.69
N SER A 297 5.09 23.00 -5.28
CA SER A 297 4.41 24.10 -5.93
C SER A 297 5.14 25.42 -5.68
N THR A 298 5.33 26.20 -6.73
CA THR A 298 5.86 27.58 -6.64
C THR A 298 4.76 28.61 -6.38
N GLN A 299 3.50 28.21 -6.53
CA GLN A 299 2.34 29.09 -6.36
C GLN A 299 1.67 28.95 -4.98
N GLY A 300 2.17 28.00 -4.15
CA GLY A 300 1.50 27.60 -2.93
C GLY A 300 0.28 26.72 -3.20
N GLY A 301 -0.59 26.58 -2.21
CA GLY A 301 -1.80 25.77 -2.32
C GLY A 301 -2.02 24.89 -1.09
N PRO A 302 -2.96 23.94 -1.15
CA PRO A 302 -3.17 22.95 -0.11
C PRO A 302 -1.87 22.18 0.15
N CYS A 303 -1.61 21.88 1.42
CA CYS A 303 -0.40 21.17 1.80
C CYS A 303 -0.67 19.68 2.03
N THR A 304 0.17 18.85 1.43
CA THR A 304 0.35 17.45 1.80
C THR A 304 1.46 17.34 2.84
N TYR A 305 1.29 16.50 3.85
CA TYR A 305 2.32 16.23 4.86
C TYR A 305 3.30 15.19 4.32
N VAL A 306 4.46 15.62 3.88
CA VAL A 306 5.48 14.73 3.30
C VAL A 306 6.37 14.16 4.40
N ALA A 307 6.49 12.84 4.44
CA ALA A 307 7.36 12.15 5.39
C ALA A 307 8.84 12.44 5.07
N LYS A 308 9.59 12.75 6.11
CA LYS A 308 11.02 13.05 6.04
C LYS A 308 11.78 12.09 6.97
N HIS A 309 12.42 12.49 7.97
CA HIS A 309 13.28 11.69 8.84
C HIS A 309 12.62 10.40 9.35
N VAL A 310 12.97 9.28 8.71
CA VAL A 310 12.48 7.94 9.05
C VAL A 310 13.39 7.28 10.08
N LYS A 311 12.82 6.73 11.14
CA LYS A 311 13.52 5.94 12.17
C LYS A 311 13.62 4.47 11.72
N ALA A 312 14.56 4.18 10.82
CA ALA A 312 14.68 2.87 10.16
C ALA A 312 14.86 1.71 11.15
N ASP A 313 15.67 1.86 12.19
CA ASP A 313 15.85 0.80 13.20
C ASP A 313 14.53 0.45 13.90
N MET A 314 13.77 1.48 14.31
CA MET A 314 12.46 1.31 14.94
C MET A 314 11.46 0.63 13.99
N PHE A 315 11.51 0.97 12.70
CA PHE A 315 10.71 0.32 11.67
C PHE A 315 11.04 -1.16 11.54
N TYR A 316 12.31 -1.54 11.39
CA TYR A 316 12.70 -2.94 11.25
C TYR A 316 12.37 -3.77 12.49
N ASP A 317 12.56 -3.22 13.68
CA ASP A 317 12.22 -3.90 14.94
C ASP A 317 10.71 -4.10 15.06
N MET A 318 9.89 -3.12 14.66
CA MET A 318 8.44 -3.25 14.59
C MET A 318 8.04 -4.38 13.62
N VAL A 319 8.52 -4.35 12.39
CA VAL A 319 8.15 -5.35 11.36
C VAL A 319 8.51 -6.77 11.82
N LEU A 320 9.73 -6.97 12.31
CA LEU A 320 10.18 -8.29 12.76
C LEU A 320 9.41 -8.81 13.98
N SER A 321 9.12 -7.94 14.95
CA SER A 321 8.36 -8.33 16.14
C SER A 321 6.90 -8.62 15.81
N SER A 322 6.30 -7.84 14.91
CA SER A 322 4.89 -7.99 14.52
C SER A 322 4.60 -9.33 13.83
N MET A 323 5.53 -9.82 13.02
CA MET A 323 5.33 -11.06 12.27
C MET A 323 5.45 -12.33 13.13
N ARG A 324 5.65 -12.20 14.43
CA ARG A 324 5.67 -13.35 15.38
C ARG A 324 4.31 -13.72 15.94
N CYS A 325 3.24 -13.01 15.57
CA CYS A 325 1.95 -13.14 16.24
C CYS A 325 1.06 -14.29 15.74
N CYS A 326 1.44 -15.05 14.69
CA CYS A 326 0.61 -16.12 14.10
C CYS A 326 1.40 -17.39 13.80
#